data_5dab56804cb4811d0b5af09ea9d025df
#
_entry.id   5dab56804cb4811d0b5af09ea9d025df
#
_cell.length_a   1.000
_cell.length_b   1.000
_cell.length_c   1.000
_cell.angle_alpha   90.00
_cell.angle_beta   90.00
_cell.angle_gamma   90.00
#
_symmetry.space_group_name_H-M   'P 1'
#
loop_
_entity.id
_entity.type
_entity.pdbx_description
1 polymer ?
#
loop_
_entity_poly.entity_id
_entity_poly.type
_entity_poly.pdbx_seq_one_letter_code
_entity_poly.pdbx_strand_id
1 'polypeptide(L)'
;MAREPRQNELTDEQIAAENAFLEGVPRLNLGAFLMPGIWGPAHGLWICILFYPLWLFADNTFYAAFSERSLLAVVLAAIVCVMLLVVHVVFGILSQPFAWHRADGLGVDKQTYLKREKIWAVAMALVSLTFVVVATYYNLVIRPGVGA
;
A
#
# COMPACT_ATOMS: atom_id res chain seq x y z
N MET A 1 21.40 21.29 -28.59
CA MET A 1 20.81 20.10 -29.25
C MET A 1 19.63 19.67 -28.39
N ALA A 2 18.39 19.93 -28.84
CA ALA A 2 17.20 19.39 -28.19
C ALA A 2 17.17 17.90 -28.43
N ARG A 3 17.02 17.11 -27.36
CA ARG A 3 16.94 15.64 -27.41
C ARG A 3 15.58 15.31 -28.00
N GLU A 4 15.52 14.60 -29.12
CA GLU A 4 14.24 14.08 -29.61
C GLU A 4 13.61 13.18 -28.55
N PRO A 5 12.32 13.40 -28.19
CA PRO A 5 11.64 12.55 -27.22
C PRO A 5 11.61 11.12 -27.74
N ARG A 6 11.97 10.15 -26.88
CA ARG A 6 11.79 8.73 -27.20
C ARG A 6 10.31 8.46 -27.39
N GLN A 7 9.94 7.55 -28.29
CA GLN A 7 8.54 7.20 -28.63
C GLN A 7 7.65 6.84 -27.41
N ASN A 8 8.23 6.62 -26.22
CA ASN A 8 7.56 6.26 -24.98
C ASN A 8 7.65 7.35 -23.89
N GLU A 9 8.18 8.53 -24.20
CA GLU A 9 8.22 9.67 -23.25
C GLU A 9 6.97 10.50 -23.43
N LEU A 10 6.28 10.81 -22.31
CA LEU A 10 5.13 11.73 -22.32
C LEU A 10 5.60 13.10 -22.77
N THR A 11 4.80 13.77 -23.58
CA THR A 11 5.07 15.15 -23.98
C THR A 11 4.83 16.11 -22.81
N ASP A 12 5.47 17.28 -22.83
CA ASP A 12 5.26 18.30 -21.81
C ASP A 12 3.78 18.71 -21.67
N GLU A 13 3.05 18.70 -22.79
CA GLU A 13 1.60 18.97 -22.81
C GLU A 13 0.81 17.86 -22.10
N GLN A 14 1.17 16.59 -22.30
CA GLN A 14 0.54 15.44 -21.60
C GLN A 14 0.82 15.50 -20.10
N ILE A 15 2.05 15.84 -19.71
CA ILE A 15 2.42 15.99 -18.31
C ILE A 15 1.64 17.15 -17.66
N ALA A 16 1.52 18.28 -18.36
CA ALA A 16 0.76 19.43 -17.87
C ALA A 16 -0.74 19.10 -17.73
N ALA A 17 -1.32 18.40 -18.70
CA ALA A 17 -2.72 17.96 -18.65
C ALA A 17 -2.97 17.00 -17.47
N GLU A 18 -2.08 16.02 -17.24
CA GLU A 18 -2.16 15.09 -16.11
C GLU A 18 -2.05 15.80 -14.76
N ASN A 19 -1.12 16.74 -14.65
CA ASN A 19 -0.97 17.54 -13.43
C ASN A 19 -2.23 18.38 -13.13
N ALA A 20 -2.84 18.99 -14.16
CA ALA A 20 -4.10 19.72 -14.02
C ALA A 20 -5.26 18.80 -13.63
N PHE A 21 -5.32 17.59 -14.19
CA PHE A 21 -6.32 16.58 -13.86
C PHE A 21 -6.22 16.13 -12.40
N LEU A 22 -5.00 15.96 -11.90
CA LEU A 22 -4.70 15.56 -10.52
C LEU A 22 -4.73 16.73 -9.53
N GLU A 23 -4.93 17.97 -9.97
CA GLU A 23 -4.97 19.12 -9.07
C GLU A 23 -6.01 18.95 -7.97
N GLY A 24 -5.63 19.17 -6.71
CA GLY A 24 -6.50 18.99 -5.53
C GLY A 24 -6.70 17.53 -5.08
N VAL A 25 -6.11 16.55 -5.78
CA VAL A 25 -6.08 15.16 -5.35
C VAL A 25 -4.85 14.92 -4.47
N PRO A 26 -4.97 14.31 -3.27
CA PRO A 26 -3.81 14.00 -2.42
C PRO A 26 -2.79 13.13 -3.15
N ARG A 27 -1.50 13.33 -2.90
CA ARG A 27 -0.44 12.53 -3.53
C ARG A 27 -0.39 11.08 -3.03
N LEU A 28 -0.85 10.83 -1.81
CA LEU A 28 -0.84 9.51 -1.19
C LEU A 28 -2.27 9.05 -0.91
N ASN A 29 -2.63 7.89 -1.40
CA ASN A 29 -3.86 7.20 -1.03
C ASN A 29 -3.64 6.44 0.28
N LEU A 30 -4.19 6.97 1.38
CA LEU A 30 -4.02 6.36 2.71
C LEU A 30 -4.68 4.98 2.81
N GLY A 31 -5.82 4.76 2.16
CA GLY A 31 -6.47 3.44 2.16
C GLY A 31 -5.60 2.38 1.48
N ALA A 32 -5.04 2.73 0.33
CA ALA A 32 -4.11 1.88 -0.42
C ALA A 32 -2.80 1.65 0.32
N PHE A 33 -2.26 2.68 0.96
CA PHE A 33 -1.05 2.59 1.77
C PHE A 33 -1.21 1.65 2.97
N LEU A 34 -2.32 1.78 3.72
CA LEU A 34 -2.54 1.03 4.94
C LEU A 34 -2.88 -0.44 4.69
N MET A 35 -3.76 -0.72 3.73
CA MET A 35 -4.24 -2.07 3.44
C MET A 35 -4.37 -2.33 1.93
N PRO A 36 -3.25 -2.37 1.20
CA PRO A 36 -3.26 -2.58 -0.25
C PRO A 36 -3.98 -3.87 -0.68
N GLY A 37 -3.85 -4.95 0.09
CA GLY A 37 -4.50 -6.24 -0.20
C GLY A 37 -6.03 -6.21 -0.11
N ILE A 38 -6.64 -5.22 0.56
CA ILE A 38 -8.09 -5.03 0.63
C ILE A 38 -8.51 -3.90 -0.30
N TRP A 39 -7.83 -2.76 -0.19
CA TRP A 39 -8.14 -1.58 -0.99
C TRP A 39 -8.00 -1.84 -2.49
N GLY A 40 -6.92 -2.53 -2.90
CA GLY A 40 -6.63 -2.80 -4.30
C GLY A 40 -7.73 -3.58 -5.01
N PRO A 41 -8.12 -4.79 -4.56
CA PRO A 41 -9.22 -5.55 -5.16
C PRO A 41 -10.55 -4.78 -5.19
N ALA A 42 -10.88 -4.00 -4.14
CA ALA A 42 -12.07 -3.17 -4.11
C ALA A 42 -12.05 -2.08 -5.20
N HIS A 43 -10.87 -1.66 -5.65
CA HIS A 43 -10.67 -0.69 -6.73
C HIS A 43 -10.31 -1.35 -8.08
N GLY A 44 -10.41 -2.69 -8.18
CA GLY A 44 -10.16 -3.45 -9.41
C GLY A 44 -8.69 -3.83 -9.66
N LEU A 45 -7.81 -3.62 -8.68
CA LEU A 45 -6.39 -3.99 -8.71
C LEU A 45 -6.18 -5.36 -8.05
N TRP A 46 -6.61 -6.43 -8.70
CA TRP A 46 -6.56 -7.80 -8.15
C TRP A 46 -5.15 -8.30 -7.86
N ILE A 47 -4.13 -7.77 -8.52
CA ILE A 47 -2.72 -8.10 -8.25
C ILE A 47 -2.32 -7.81 -6.80
N CYS A 48 -3.05 -6.93 -6.11
CA CYS A 48 -2.80 -6.58 -4.72
C CYS A 48 -3.04 -7.73 -3.73
N ILE A 49 -3.67 -8.82 -4.16
CA ILE A 49 -3.74 -10.07 -3.38
C ILE A 49 -2.34 -10.59 -3.01
N LEU A 50 -1.32 -10.28 -3.82
CA LEU A 50 0.07 -10.65 -3.53
C LEU A 50 0.64 -9.98 -2.26
N PHE A 51 -0.02 -8.97 -1.71
CA PHE A 51 0.37 -8.44 -0.40
C PHE A 51 0.16 -9.43 0.75
N TYR A 52 -0.80 -10.36 0.65
CA TYR A 52 -1.02 -11.36 1.71
C TYR A 52 0.18 -12.27 1.94
N PRO A 53 0.72 -12.98 0.94
CA PRO A 53 1.94 -13.77 1.13
C PRO A 53 3.14 -12.91 1.54
N LEU A 54 3.24 -11.66 1.09
CA LEU A 54 4.29 -10.73 1.51
C LEU A 54 4.17 -10.41 3.02
N TRP A 55 2.96 -10.13 3.52
CA TRP A 55 2.72 -9.89 4.95
C TRP A 55 2.98 -11.12 5.80
N LEU A 56 2.59 -12.32 5.34
CA LEU A 56 2.88 -13.57 6.03
C LEU A 56 4.40 -13.82 6.13
N PHE A 57 5.14 -13.56 5.07
CA PHE A 57 6.60 -13.62 5.09
C PHE A 57 7.19 -12.65 6.10
N ALA A 58 6.71 -11.41 6.12
CA ALA A 58 7.16 -10.39 7.07
C ALA A 58 6.84 -10.78 8.52
N ASP A 59 5.61 -11.25 8.79
CA ASP A 59 5.19 -11.71 10.12
C ASP A 59 6.10 -12.82 10.63
N ASN A 60 6.41 -13.83 9.80
CA ASN A 60 7.34 -14.90 10.15
C ASN A 60 8.75 -14.37 10.43
N THR A 61 9.22 -13.40 9.65
CA THR A 61 10.55 -12.80 9.83
C THR A 61 10.63 -12.00 11.13
N PHE A 62 9.58 -11.23 11.45
CA PHE A 62 9.49 -10.49 12.71
C PHE A 62 9.39 -11.42 13.92
N TYR A 63 8.61 -12.50 13.80
CA TYR A 63 8.54 -13.51 14.85
C TYR A 63 9.90 -14.18 15.09
N ALA A 64 10.64 -14.55 14.05
CA ALA A 64 11.98 -15.10 14.16
C ALA A 64 12.94 -14.14 14.88
N ALA A 65 12.91 -12.84 14.52
CA ALA A 65 13.73 -11.84 15.19
C ALA A 65 13.40 -11.70 16.69
N PHE A 66 12.12 -11.80 17.04
CA PHE A 66 11.65 -11.74 18.43
C PHE A 66 12.02 -13.00 19.23
N SER A 67 11.84 -14.18 18.65
CA SER A 67 12.05 -15.48 19.33
C SER A 67 13.51 -15.91 19.41
N GLU A 68 14.25 -15.81 18.30
CA GLU A 68 15.63 -16.25 18.21
C GLU A 68 16.61 -15.22 18.75
N ARG A 69 16.30 -13.94 18.60
CA ARG A 69 17.14 -12.79 19.01
C ARG A 69 18.56 -12.83 18.42
N SER A 70 18.76 -13.58 17.35
CA SER A 70 20.03 -13.61 16.64
C SER A 70 20.25 -12.33 15.85
N LEU A 71 21.50 -11.88 15.72
CA LEU A 71 21.83 -10.70 14.92
C LEU A 71 21.29 -10.80 13.49
N LEU A 72 21.43 -11.99 12.88
CA LEU A 72 20.93 -12.24 11.51
C LEU A 72 19.41 -12.05 11.42
N ALA A 73 18.64 -12.65 12.35
CA ALA A 73 17.19 -12.52 12.35
C ALA A 73 16.74 -11.05 12.52
N VAL A 74 17.39 -10.31 13.41
CA VAL A 74 17.09 -8.88 13.63
C VAL A 74 17.41 -8.04 12.38
N VAL A 75 18.57 -8.27 11.74
CA VAL A 75 18.95 -7.56 10.51
C VAL A 75 17.98 -7.87 9.37
N LEU A 76 17.59 -9.13 9.19
CA LEU A 76 16.61 -9.52 8.18
C LEU A 76 15.25 -8.87 8.44
N ALA A 77 14.78 -8.84 9.69
CA ALA A 77 13.54 -8.17 10.05
C ALA A 77 13.59 -6.67 9.76
N ALA A 78 14.70 -6.00 10.04
CA ALA A 78 14.89 -4.59 9.73
C ALA A 78 14.85 -4.33 8.22
N ILE A 79 15.50 -5.16 7.41
CA ILE A 79 15.46 -5.06 5.94
C ILE A 79 14.04 -5.24 5.44
N VAL A 80 13.34 -6.28 5.90
CA VAL A 80 11.94 -6.55 5.50
C VAL A 80 11.02 -5.41 5.91
N CYS A 81 11.20 -4.83 7.09
CA CYS A 81 10.42 -3.67 7.55
C CYS A 81 10.60 -2.47 6.62
N VAL A 82 11.84 -2.13 6.26
CA VAL A 82 12.14 -1.03 5.33
C VAL A 82 11.55 -1.32 3.94
N MET A 83 11.72 -2.53 3.43
CA MET A 83 11.15 -2.93 2.12
C MET A 83 9.63 -2.83 2.12
N LEU A 84 8.95 -3.32 3.15
CA LEU A 84 7.50 -3.19 3.27
C LEU A 84 7.07 -1.73 3.27
N LEU A 85 7.72 -0.90 4.08
CA LEU A 85 7.40 0.53 4.14
C LEU A 85 7.53 1.18 2.75
N VAL A 86 8.63 0.94 2.05
CA VAL A 86 8.87 1.46 0.70
C VAL A 86 7.79 0.99 -0.27
N VAL A 87 7.48 -0.32 -0.28
CA VAL A 87 6.46 -0.89 -1.17
C VAL A 87 5.08 -0.28 -0.89
N HIS A 88 4.69 -0.12 0.38
CA HIS A 88 3.41 0.49 0.74
C HIS A 88 3.35 1.98 0.37
N VAL A 89 4.43 2.74 0.58
CA VAL A 89 4.51 4.15 0.18
C VAL A 89 4.41 4.29 -1.34
N VAL A 90 5.20 3.53 -2.10
CA VAL A 90 5.18 3.56 -3.56
C VAL A 90 3.80 3.16 -4.08
N PHE A 91 3.22 2.09 -3.55
CA PHE A 91 1.88 1.67 -3.94
C PHE A 91 0.84 2.74 -3.61
N GLY A 92 0.88 3.34 -2.42
CA GLY A 92 -0.04 4.42 -2.02
C GLY A 92 0.06 5.66 -2.92
N ILE A 93 1.24 5.98 -3.43
CA ILE A 93 1.44 7.09 -4.37
C ILE A 93 0.91 6.73 -5.76
N LEU A 94 1.26 5.55 -6.28
CA LEU A 94 0.86 5.12 -7.63
C LEU A 94 -0.63 4.80 -7.74
N SER A 95 -1.25 4.34 -6.67
CA SER A 95 -2.68 4.00 -6.64
C SER A 95 -3.60 5.20 -6.71
N GLN A 96 -3.13 6.39 -6.29
CA GLN A 96 -3.98 7.58 -6.24
C GLN A 96 -4.41 8.08 -7.63
N PRO A 97 -3.49 8.31 -8.60
CA PRO A 97 -3.91 8.66 -9.96
C PRO A 97 -4.77 7.57 -10.59
N PHE A 98 -4.40 6.30 -10.44
CA PHE A 98 -5.17 5.18 -10.96
C PHE A 98 -6.63 5.19 -10.45
N ALA A 99 -6.83 5.37 -9.14
CA ALA A 99 -8.16 5.40 -8.55
C ALA A 99 -8.98 6.60 -9.03
N TRP A 100 -8.34 7.77 -9.16
CA TRP A 100 -9.03 8.96 -9.65
C TRP A 100 -9.42 8.83 -11.14
N HIS A 101 -8.52 8.38 -12.01
CA HIS A 101 -8.85 8.12 -13.42
C HIS A 101 -10.03 7.13 -13.57
N ARG A 102 -10.03 6.06 -12.76
CA ARG A 102 -11.13 5.10 -12.75
C ARG A 102 -12.44 5.73 -12.28
N ALA A 103 -12.42 6.53 -11.22
CA ALA A 103 -13.61 7.18 -10.68
C ALA A 103 -14.21 8.19 -11.67
N ASP A 104 -13.35 9.00 -12.29
CA ASP A 104 -13.74 9.96 -13.32
C ASP A 104 -14.36 9.26 -14.54
N GLY A 105 -13.72 8.18 -15.02
CA GLY A 105 -14.26 7.35 -16.10
C GLY A 105 -15.62 6.69 -15.80
N LEU A 106 -15.97 6.57 -14.52
CA LEU A 106 -17.29 6.12 -14.05
C LEU A 106 -18.27 7.29 -13.78
N GLY A 107 -17.90 8.52 -14.10
CA GLY A 107 -18.71 9.71 -13.92
C GLY A 107 -18.82 10.19 -12.46
N VAL A 108 -17.89 9.80 -11.60
CA VAL A 108 -17.84 10.24 -10.20
C VAL A 108 -17.16 11.61 -10.12
N ASP A 109 -17.84 12.61 -9.57
CA ASP A 109 -17.24 13.93 -9.36
C ASP A 109 -16.13 13.91 -8.30
N LYS A 110 -15.20 14.86 -8.40
CA LYS A 110 -14.00 14.92 -7.55
C LYS A 110 -14.32 15.03 -6.04
N GLN A 111 -15.35 15.77 -5.67
CA GLN A 111 -15.71 15.93 -4.24
C GLN A 111 -16.24 14.62 -3.66
N THR A 112 -17.09 13.93 -4.41
CA THR A 112 -17.59 12.60 -4.03
C THR A 112 -16.47 11.59 -3.94
N TYR A 113 -15.54 11.59 -4.90
CA TYR A 113 -14.34 10.75 -4.86
C TYR A 113 -13.51 11.00 -3.60
N LEU A 114 -13.13 12.25 -3.31
CA LEU A 114 -12.34 12.59 -2.14
C LEU A 114 -13.03 12.23 -0.82
N LYS A 115 -14.36 12.36 -0.75
CA LYS A 115 -15.14 11.93 0.42
C LYS A 115 -15.07 10.41 0.61
N ARG A 116 -15.22 9.64 -0.47
CA ARG A 116 -15.12 8.16 -0.43
C ARG A 116 -13.72 7.72 -0.02
N GLU A 117 -12.66 8.35 -0.54
CA GLU A 117 -11.28 8.03 -0.17
C GLU A 117 -10.99 8.32 1.32
N LYS A 118 -11.56 9.36 1.91
CA LYS A 118 -11.47 9.60 3.36
C LYS A 118 -12.14 8.49 4.17
N ILE A 119 -13.29 7.99 3.72
CA ILE A 119 -13.97 6.86 4.36
C ILE A 119 -13.11 5.60 4.26
N TRP A 120 -12.54 5.33 3.07
CA TRP A 120 -11.61 4.24 2.88
C TRP A 120 -10.38 4.34 3.76
N ALA A 121 -9.78 5.52 3.89
CA ALA A 121 -8.63 5.74 4.77
C ALA A 121 -8.95 5.39 6.23
N VAL A 122 -10.08 5.84 6.76
CA VAL A 122 -10.50 5.52 8.13
C VAL A 122 -10.80 4.02 8.29
N ALA A 123 -11.55 3.44 7.35
CA ALA A 123 -11.86 2.01 7.38
C ALA A 123 -10.59 1.15 7.35
N MET A 124 -9.65 1.46 6.45
CA MET A 124 -8.39 0.73 6.35
C MET A 124 -7.46 0.96 7.55
N ALA A 125 -7.51 2.12 8.19
CA ALA A 125 -6.79 2.35 9.44
C ALA A 125 -7.31 1.45 10.58
N LEU A 126 -8.62 1.31 10.72
CA LEU A 126 -9.24 0.42 11.71
C LEU A 126 -8.91 -1.05 11.41
N VAL A 127 -9.02 -1.46 10.16
CA VAL A 127 -8.66 -2.84 9.73
C VAL A 127 -7.19 -3.12 9.98
N SER A 128 -6.30 -2.21 9.60
CA SER A 128 -4.85 -2.34 9.82
C SER A 128 -4.51 -2.46 11.31
N LEU A 129 -5.11 -1.60 12.16
CA LEU A 129 -4.93 -1.69 13.61
C LEU A 129 -5.40 -3.04 14.15
N THR A 130 -6.57 -3.51 13.73
CA THR A 130 -7.11 -4.82 14.13
C THR A 130 -6.16 -5.94 13.70
N PHE A 131 -5.64 -5.87 12.48
CA PHE A 131 -4.69 -6.86 11.95
C PHE A 131 -3.42 -6.92 12.79
N VAL A 132 -2.84 -5.75 13.12
CA VAL A 132 -1.63 -5.67 13.98
C VAL A 132 -1.90 -6.26 15.36
N VAL A 133 -3.03 -5.91 15.99
CA VAL A 133 -3.38 -6.43 17.32
C VAL A 133 -3.56 -7.94 17.29
N VAL A 134 -4.29 -8.48 16.31
CA VAL A 134 -4.55 -9.92 16.17
C VAL A 134 -3.25 -10.67 15.88
N ALA A 135 -2.42 -10.19 14.95
CA ALA A 135 -1.13 -10.80 14.63
C ALA A 135 -0.18 -10.79 15.83
N THR A 136 -0.13 -9.69 16.57
CA THR A 136 0.68 -9.58 17.78
C THR A 136 0.20 -10.57 18.85
N TYR A 137 -1.10 -10.63 19.10
CA TYR A 137 -1.68 -11.58 20.05
C TYR A 137 -1.39 -13.03 19.66
N TYR A 138 -1.59 -13.37 18.39
CA TYR A 138 -1.29 -14.68 17.86
C TYR A 138 0.18 -15.06 18.08
N ASN A 139 1.10 -14.18 17.71
CA ASN A 139 2.54 -14.44 17.78
C ASN A 139 3.07 -14.51 19.22
N LEU A 140 2.51 -13.73 20.15
CA LEU A 140 2.99 -13.71 21.54
C LEU A 140 2.31 -14.74 22.45
N VAL A 141 1.07 -15.10 22.18
CA VAL A 141 0.27 -15.91 23.08
C VAL A 141 -0.02 -17.32 22.51
N ILE A 142 -0.43 -17.40 21.25
CA ILE A 142 -0.89 -18.66 20.66
C ILE A 142 0.27 -19.46 20.06
N ARG A 143 1.07 -18.83 19.22
CA ARG A 143 2.13 -19.47 18.44
C ARG A 143 3.19 -20.19 19.29
N PRO A 144 3.67 -19.70 20.45
CA PRO A 144 4.62 -20.41 21.29
C PRO A 144 4.09 -21.74 21.83
N GLY A 145 2.78 -21.87 22.02
CA GLY A 145 2.15 -23.09 22.52
C GLY A 145 1.83 -24.16 21.44
N VAL A 146 1.92 -23.81 20.17
CA VAL A 146 1.57 -24.73 19.05
C VAL A 146 2.71 -25.70 18.71
N GLY A 147 3.94 -25.45 19.17
CA GLY A 147 5.13 -26.26 18.91
C GLY A 147 5.73 -26.96 20.14
N ALA A 148 5.03 -26.93 21.27
CA ALA A 148 5.45 -27.56 22.52
C ALA A 148 4.91 -28.98 22.66
#